data_be17b95264ad71f20ca15d11f72fed90
#
_entry.id   be17b95264ad71f20ca15d11f72fed90
#
_cell.length_a   1.000
_cell.length_b   1.000
_cell.length_c   1.000
_cell.angle_alpha   90.00
_cell.angle_beta   90.00
_cell.angle_gamma   90.00
#
_symmetry.space_group_name_H-M   'P 1'
#
loop_
_entity.id
_entity.type
_entity.pdbx_description
1 polymer ?
#
loop_
_entity_poly.entity_id
_entity_poly.type
_entity_poly.pdbx_seq_one_letter_code
_entity_poly.pdbx_strand_id
1 'polypeptide(L)'
;LIKPEKSLQAVDLSEVVQNVWNDFELAVIEKKAVIAFEKLPVLQAVGLQMNQLFYNLVSNSLKFINDGVSPQIAITSVLVSSEEAARFSSSPILNVNYCHISFSDNGIGFEKDHEDQIFEIFKRLHIQTIYPGSGIGLALCRRIVINHQGFMYAESKEGQGSTFHIYLPDLPAKIDEA
;
A
#
# COMPACT_ATOMS: atom_id res chain seq x y z
N LEU A 1 -20.93 13.86 -20.05
CA LEU A 1 -20.81 12.57 -19.35
C LEU A 1 -19.31 12.29 -19.15
N ILE A 2 -18.79 12.61 -17.96
CA ILE A 2 -17.42 12.29 -17.57
C ILE A 2 -17.36 10.79 -17.40
N LYS A 3 -16.65 10.07 -18.28
CA LYS A 3 -16.34 8.66 -18.07
C LYS A 3 -15.44 8.58 -16.83
N PRO A 4 -15.75 7.75 -15.82
CA PRO A 4 -14.82 7.55 -14.71
C PRO A 4 -13.52 6.97 -15.29
N GLU A 5 -12.38 7.56 -14.91
CA GLU A 5 -11.05 7.06 -15.27
C GLU A 5 -10.86 5.62 -14.76
N LYS A 6 -11.20 4.66 -15.59
CA LYS A 6 -10.85 3.23 -15.42
C LYS A 6 -9.69 2.83 -16.31
N SER A 7 -9.08 3.79 -17.01
CA SER A 7 -7.98 3.50 -17.93
C SER A 7 -6.64 3.52 -17.19
N LEU A 8 -5.83 2.52 -17.45
CA LEU A 8 -4.42 2.50 -17.04
C LEU A 8 -3.70 3.64 -17.74
N GLN A 9 -2.91 4.39 -17.00
CA GLN A 9 -2.05 5.47 -17.48
C GLN A 9 -0.69 5.39 -16.77
N ALA A 10 0.31 6.08 -17.29
CA ALA A 10 1.60 6.20 -16.62
C ALA A 10 1.42 7.01 -15.32
N VAL A 11 1.64 6.37 -14.17
CA VAL A 11 1.51 6.97 -12.83
C VAL A 11 2.86 6.94 -12.14
N ASP A 12 3.40 8.10 -11.80
CA ASP A 12 4.60 8.22 -10.96
C ASP A 12 4.22 8.00 -9.49
N LEU A 13 4.65 6.88 -8.94
CA LEU A 13 4.33 6.52 -7.57
C LEU A 13 5.03 7.44 -6.55
N SER A 14 6.15 8.08 -6.90
CA SER A 14 6.79 9.08 -6.04
C SER A 14 5.91 10.31 -5.86
N GLU A 15 5.30 10.80 -6.96
CA GLU A 15 4.35 11.91 -6.91
C GLU A 15 3.11 11.54 -6.09
N VAL A 16 2.58 10.33 -6.30
CA VAL A 16 1.41 9.84 -5.53
C VAL A 16 1.70 9.83 -4.04
N VAL A 17 2.83 9.24 -3.62
CA VAL A 17 3.21 9.17 -2.20
C VAL A 17 3.41 10.58 -1.61
N GLN A 18 4.08 11.48 -2.36
CA GLN A 18 4.30 12.84 -1.90
C GLN A 18 2.99 13.62 -1.74
N ASN A 19 2.06 13.49 -2.67
CA ASN A 19 0.75 14.13 -2.60
C ASN A 19 -0.06 13.61 -1.41
N VAL A 20 -0.12 12.30 -1.23
CA VAL A 20 -0.77 11.68 -0.07
C VAL A 20 -0.14 12.16 1.24
N TRP A 21 1.19 12.23 1.33
CA TRP A 21 1.87 12.72 2.52
C TRP A 21 1.49 14.16 2.86
N ASN A 22 1.38 15.01 1.85
CA ASN A 22 0.96 16.40 2.01
C ASN A 22 -0.49 16.50 2.51
N ASP A 23 -1.38 15.59 2.11
CA ASP A 23 -2.77 15.56 2.59
C ASP A 23 -2.86 15.33 4.11
N PHE A 24 -1.83 14.74 4.72
CA PHE A 24 -1.74 14.49 6.17
C PHE A 24 -0.90 15.52 6.92
N GLU A 25 -0.56 16.67 6.34
CA GLU A 25 0.37 17.67 6.90
C GLU A 25 0.11 17.98 8.39
N LEU A 26 -1.14 18.22 8.77
CA LEU A 26 -1.49 18.52 10.17
C LEU A 26 -1.17 17.36 11.12
N ALA A 27 -1.54 16.14 10.75
CA ALA A 27 -1.27 14.95 11.55
C ALA A 27 0.24 14.63 11.60
N VAL A 28 0.95 14.88 10.51
CA VAL A 28 2.40 14.73 10.41
C VAL A 28 3.11 15.66 11.39
N ILE A 29 2.73 16.93 11.43
CA ILE A 29 3.29 17.93 12.35
C ILE A 29 2.97 17.57 13.79
N GLU A 30 1.69 17.29 14.09
CA GLU A 30 1.23 16.97 15.44
C GLU A 30 1.94 15.75 16.02
N LYS A 31 2.05 14.68 15.23
CA LYS A 31 2.66 13.40 15.65
C LYS A 31 4.17 13.35 15.44
N LYS A 32 4.77 14.39 14.85
CA LYS A 32 6.19 14.41 14.43
C LYS A 32 6.53 13.21 13.55
N ALA A 33 5.61 12.86 12.65
CA ALA A 33 5.77 11.72 11.76
C ALA A 33 6.83 12.00 10.68
N VAL A 34 7.52 10.96 10.25
CA VAL A 34 8.50 11.02 9.16
C VAL A 34 8.25 9.92 8.13
N ILE A 35 8.52 10.24 6.87
CA ILE A 35 8.50 9.28 5.78
C ILE A 35 9.85 9.30 5.06
N ALA A 36 10.38 8.12 4.75
CA ALA A 36 11.56 7.94 3.94
C ALA A 36 11.22 7.06 2.74
N PHE A 37 11.49 7.53 1.55
CA PHE A 37 11.41 6.72 0.33
C PHE A 37 12.43 7.20 -0.71
N GLU A 38 12.96 6.25 -1.46
CA GLU A 38 13.73 6.52 -2.66
C GLU A 38 12.79 6.74 -3.84
N LYS A 39 13.35 7.07 -5.02
CA LYS A 39 12.53 7.22 -6.23
C LYS A 39 11.75 5.94 -6.51
N LEU A 40 10.43 6.04 -6.45
CA LEU A 40 9.52 4.95 -6.82
C LEU A 40 9.30 4.91 -8.33
N PRO A 41 8.89 3.76 -8.90
CA PRO A 41 8.72 3.62 -10.34
C PRO A 41 7.48 4.35 -10.86
N VAL A 42 7.48 4.56 -12.18
CA VAL A 42 6.30 4.91 -12.96
C VAL A 42 5.69 3.61 -13.46
N LEU A 43 4.41 3.36 -13.17
CA LEU A 43 3.69 2.15 -13.55
C LEU A 43 2.43 2.48 -14.36
N GLN A 44 2.00 1.54 -15.21
CA GLN A 44 0.69 1.61 -15.83
C GLN A 44 -0.39 1.28 -14.79
N ALA A 45 -1.10 2.28 -14.31
CA ALA A 45 -2.04 2.15 -13.20
C ALA A 45 -3.22 3.12 -13.32
N VAL A 46 -4.24 2.93 -12.50
CA VAL A 46 -5.32 3.90 -12.30
C VAL A 46 -4.90 4.88 -11.20
N GLY A 47 -4.56 6.11 -11.54
CA GLY A 47 -3.98 7.10 -10.61
C GLY A 47 -4.79 7.30 -9.34
N LEU A 48 -6.12 7.40 -9.46
CA LEU A 48 -7.01 7.51 -8.30
C LEU A 48 -6.92 6.30 -7.36
N GLN A 49 -6.78 5.09 -7.90
CA GLN A 49 -6.65 3.88 -7.09
C GLN A 49 -5.28 3.80 -6.41
N MET A 50 -4.21 4.24 -7.07
CA MET A 50 -2.88 4.35 -6.44
C MET A 50 -2.89 5.37 -5.30
N ASN A 51 -3.49 6.53 -5.51
CA ASN A 51 -3.68 7.52 -4.44
C ASN A 51 -4.42 6.91 -3.25
N GLN A 52 -5.54 6.23 -3.47
CA GLN A 52 -6.33 5.59 -2.43
C GLN A 52 -5.58 4.47 -1.70
N LEU A 53 -4.76 3.68 -2.41
CA LEU A 53 -3.91 2.65 -1.81
C LEU A 53 -2.95 3.26 -0.79
N PHE A 54 -2.14 4.24 -1.21
CA PHE A 54 -1.17 4.88 -0.33
C PHE A 54 -1.83 5.71 0.76
N TYR A 55 -2.96 6.38 0.47
CA TYR A 55 -3.74 7.10 1.48
C TYR A 55 -4.16 6.18 2.64
N ASN A 56 -4.68 4.98 2.34
CA ASN A 56 -5.08 4.04 3.37
C ASN A 56 -3.88 3.52 4.19
N LEU A 57 -2.74 3.23 3.55
CA LEU A 57 -1.55 2.77 4.24
C LEU A 57 -0.96 3.86 5.14
N VAL A 58 -0.80 5.09 4.65
CA VAL A 58 -0.32 6.23 5.44
C VAL A 58 -1.28 6.54 6.59
N SER A 59 -2.58 6.58 6.33
CA SER A 59 -3.61 6.79 7.36
C SER A 59 -3.51 5.75 8.48
N ASN A 60 -3.33 4.47 8.14
CA ASN A 60 -3.18 3.41 9.13
C ASN A 60 -1.90 3.60 9.96
N SER A 61 -0.77 3.91 9.34
CA SER A 61 0.50 4.12 10.05
C SER A 61 0.46 5.31 11.01
N LEU A 62 -0.25 6.39 10.63
CA LEU A 62 -0.44 7.53 11.51
C LEU A 62 -1.41 7.25 12.65
N LYS A 63 -2.31 6.31 12.48
CA LYS A 63 -3.37 5.98 13.43
C LYS A 63 -2.98 4.87 14.41
N PHE A 64 -2.39 3.79 13.92
CA PHE A 64 -2.07 2.61 14.72
C PHE A 64 -0.64 2.68 15.26
N ILE A 65 -0.39 3.69 16.07
CA ILE A 65 0.91 3.98 16.72
C ILE A 65 0.73 4.04 18.24
N ASN A 66 1.73 3.61 19.00
CA ASN A 66 1.72 3.72 20.44
C ASN A 66 1.81 5.18 20.90
N ASP A 67 1.19 5.49 22.02
CA ASP A 67 1.27 6.83 22.61
C ASP A 67 2.71 7.26 22.87
N GLY A 68 3.04 8.48 22.49
CA GLY A 68 4.38 9.05 22.66
C GLY A 68 5.42 8.59 21.65
N VAL A 69 5.06 7.70 20.70
CA VAL A 69 5.94 7.25 19.62
C VAL A 69 5.64 8.06 18.36
N SER A 70 6.67 8.63 17.75
CA SER A 70 6.54 9.30 16.44
C SER A 70 6.42 8.27 15.32
N PRO A 71 5.40 8.35 14.45
CA PRO A 71 5.26 7.46 13.31
C PRO A 71 6.45 7.58 12.36
N GLN A 72 7.00 6.44 11.95
CA GLN A 72 8.05 6.34 10.96
C GLN A 72 7.61 5.41 9.85
N ILE A 73 7.63 5.90 8.61
CA ILE A 73 7.24 5.15 7.43
C ILE A 73 8.45 5.05 6.52
N ALA A 74 8.73 3.86 6.00
CA ALA A 74 9.75 3.63 4.99
C ALA A 74 9.13 2.90 3.80
N ILE A 75 9.40 3.40 2.58
CA ILE A 75 8.91 2.78 1.34
C ILE A 75 10.10 2.50 0.45
N THR A 76 10.24 1.25 0.03
CA THR A 76 11.25 0.83 -0.94
C THR A 76 10.59 0.12 -2.10
N SER A 77 11.27 0.07 -3.25
CA SER A 77 10.78 -0.68 -4.41
C SER A 77 11.93 -1.36 -5.14
N VAL A 78 11.66 -2.54 -5.67
CA VAL A 78 12.60 -3.32 -6.48
C VAL A 78 11.85 -4.03 -7.60
N LEU A 79 12.47 -4.11 -8.77
CA LEU A 79 11.95 -4.90 -9.88
C LEU A 79 12.35 -6.35 -9.68
N VAL A 80 11.38 -7.26 -9.72
CA VAL A 80 11.57 -8.70 -9.56
C VAL A 80 10.97 -9.45 -10.75
N SER A 81 11.50 -10.64 -11.04
CA SER A 81 10.96 -11.48 -12.12
C SER A 81 9.64 -12.14 -11.72
N SER A 82 8.88 -12.64 -12.71
CA SER A 82 7.68 -13.42 -12.46
C SER A 82 7.96 -14.70 -11.65
N GLU A 83 9.12 -15.33 -11.84
CA GLU A 83 9.53 -16.52 -11.09
C GLU A 83 9.79 -16.21 -9.62
N GLU A 84 10.37 -15.04 -9.35
CA GLU A 84 10.60 -14.58 -7.99
C GLU A 84 9.28 -14.20 -7.31
N ALA A 85 8.42 -13.48 -8.01
CA ALA A 85 7.08 -13.12 -7.53
C ALA A 85 6.21 -14.37 -7.26
N ALA A 86 6.39 -15.46 -8.04
CA ALA A 86 5.66 -16.72 -7.88
C ALA A 86 5.91 -17.41 -6.53
N ARG A 87 6.95 -17.03 -5.80
CA ARG A 87 7.19 -17.57 -4.45
C ARG A 87 6.16 -17.06 -3.43
N PHE A 88 5.50 -15.96 -3.74
CA PHE A 88 4.56 -15.26 -2.84
C PHE A 88 3.12 -15.22 -3.38
N SER A 89 2.87 -15.75 -4.58
CA SER A 89 1.55 -15.81 -5.19
C SER A 89 1.35 -17.14 -5.92
N SER A 90 0.14 -17.69 -5.79
CA SER A 90 -0.25 -18.92 -6.49
C SER A 90 -0.51 -18.73 -7.99
N SER A 91 -0.66 -17.50 -8.46
CA SER A 91 -1.07 -17.21 -9.85
C SER A 91 -0.45 -15.90 -10.36
N PRO A 92 0.87 -15.78 -10.45
CA PRO A 92 1.51 -14.62 -11.06
C PRO A 92 1.28 -14.63 -12.58
N ILE A 93 1.28 -13.44 -13.19
CA ILE A 93 1.35 -13.35 -14.66
C ILE A 93 2.74 -13.80 -15.10
N LEU A 94 2.80 -14.79 -15.97
CA LEU A 94 4.07 -15.29 -16.48
C LEU A 94 4.72 -14.31 -17.48
N ASN A 95 6.04 -14.29 -17.51
CA ASN A 95 6.84 -13.44 -18.40
C ASN A 95 6.62 -11.91 -18.24
N VAL A 96 6.19 -11.49 -17.08
CA VAL A 96 6.04 -10.08 -16.72
C VAL A 96 6.84 -9.84 -15.45
N ASN A 97 7.66 -8.79 -15.42
CA ASN A 97 8.29 -8.36 -14.19
C ASN A 97 7.28 -7.72 -13.26
N TYR A 98 7.58 -7.74 -11.98
CA TYR A 98 6.78 -7.09 -10.95
C TYR A 98 7.59 -6.00 -10.26
N CYS A 99 6.96 -4.88 -10.00
CA CYS A 99 7.45 -3.93 -9.02
C CYS A 99 7.02 -4.42 -7.64
N HIS A 100 7.97 -4.85 -6.83
CA HIS A 100 7.76 -5.16 -5.42
C HIS A 100 7.98 -3.90 -4.60
N ILE A 101 6.93 -3.41 -3.98
CA ILE A 101 6.94 -2.25 -3.08
C ILE A 101 6.80 -2.77 -1.66
N SER A 102 7.74 -2.39 -0.79
CA SER A 102 7.66 -2.64 0.65
C SER A 102 7.32 -1.34 1.35
N PHE A 103 6.16 -1.31 2.00
CA PHE A 103 5.69 -0.19 2.82
C PHE A 103 5.75 -0.61 4.29
N SER A 104 6.69 -0.06 5.04
CA SER A 104 6.95 -0.43 6.44
C SER A 104 6.61 0.72 7.38
N ASP A 105 6.05 0.40 8.54
CA ASP A 105 5.81 1.33 9.63
C ASP A 105 6.30 0.78 10.99
N ASN A 106 6.47 1.68 11.95
CA ASN A 106 6.81 1.35 13.33
C ASN A 106 5.58 1.37 14.26
N GLY A 107 4.41 1.05 13.73
CA GLY A 107 3.15 1.02 14.46
C GLY A 107 3.06 -0.06 15.53
N ILE A 108 1.85 -0.25 16.05
CA ILE A 108 1.57 -1.27 17.08
C ILE A 108 1.78 -2.70 16.58
N GLY A 109 1.80 -2.91 15.27
CA GLY A 109 1.85 -4.25 14.69
C GLY A 109 0.62 -5.11 14.99
N PHE A 110 0.70 -6.37 14.62
CA PHE A 110 -0.31 -7.40 14.90
C PHE A 110 0.33 -8.78 14.95
N GLU A 111 -0.38 -9.73 15.58
CA GLU A 111 0.07 -11.11 15.66
C GLU A 111 0.07 -11.78 14.29
N LYS A 112 1.00 -12.71 14.08
CA LYS A 112 1.16 -13.43 12.80
C LYS A 112 -0.11 -14.15 12.34
N ASP A 113 -0.88 -14.70 13.26
CA ASP A 113 -2.12 -15.42 12.96
C ASP A 113 -3.22 -14.51 12.34
N HIS A 114 -3.01 -13.19 12.35
CA HIS A 114 -3.93 -12.21 11.80
C HIS A 114 -3.51 -11.67 10.42
N GLU A 115 -2.37 -12.09 9.86
CA GLU A 115 -1.81 -11.56 8.59
C GLU A 115 -2.80 -11.59 7.42
N ASP A 116 -3.64 -12.62 7.30
CA ASP A 116 -4.68 -12.69 6.28
C ASP A 116 -5.97 -11.97 6.70
N GLN A 117 -6.29 -11.99 7.99
CA GLN A 117 -7.53 -11.46 8.51
C GLN A 117 -7.62 -9.93 8.45
N ILE A 118 -6.48 -9.22 8.47
CA ILE A 118 -6.45 -7.74 8.38
C ILE A 118 -7.01 -7.21 7.06
N PHE A 119 -7.05 -8.05 6.02
CA PHE A 119 -7.60 -7.71 4.70
C PHE A 119 -9.08 -8.09 4.54
N GLU A 120 -9.72 -8.67 5.56
CA GLU A 120 -11.14 -8.96 5.54
C GLU A 120 -11.96 -7.70 5.83
N ILE A 121 -13.08 -7.55 5.12
CA ILE A 121 -13.99 -6.41 5.29
C ILE A 121 -14.59 -6.44 6.70
N PHE A 122 -14.60 -5.29 7.39
CA PHE A 122 -15.11 -5.11 8.74
C PHE A 122 -14.33 -5.88 9.84
N LYS A 123 -13.24 -6.54 9.52
CA LYS A 123 -12.36 -7.11 10.54
C LYS A 123 -11.51 -6.02 11.19
N ARG A 124 -11.49 -6.03 12.50
CA ARG A 124 -10.70 -5.14 13.33
C ARG A 124 -10.04 -5.98 14.42
N LEU A 125 -8.73 -5.87 14.52
CA LEU A 125 -7.95 -6.58 15.52
C LEU A 125 -7.99 -5.87 16.89
N HIS A 126 -8.31 -4.57 16.91
CA HIS A 126 -8.30 -3.74 18.12
C HIS A 126 -9.68 -3.21 18.46
N ILE A 127 -9.93 -3.03 19.77
CA ILE A 127 -11.21 -2.58 20.31
C ILE A 127 -11.57 -1.20 19.74
N GLN A 128 -12.81 -1.03 19.30
CA GLN A 128 -13.33 0.15 18.59
C GLN A 128 -13.14 1.49 19.32
N THR A 129 -12.98 1.47 20.63
CA THR A 129 -12.85 2.66 21.46
C THR A 129 -11.48 3.32 21.41
N ILE A 130 -10.43 2.57 21.08
CA ILE A 130 -9.05 3.08 21.07
C ILE A 130 -8.70 3.62 19.67
N TYR A 131 -9.09 2.90 18.61
CA TYR A 131 -8.75 3.25 17.23
C TYR A 131 -10.01 3.30 16.35
N PRO A 132 -10.62 4.49 16.13
CA PRO A 132 -11.83 4.62 15.31
C PRO A 132 -11.53 4.33 13.84
N GLY A 133 -12.46 3.71 13.11
CA GLY A 133 -12.34 3.42 11.67
C GLY A 133 -13.37 2.39 11.19
N SER A 134 -13.56 2.27 9.89
CA SER A 134 -14.58 1.39 9.27
C SER A 134 -14.15 -0.08 9.15
N GLY A 135 -12.86 -0.39 9.26
CA GLY A 135 -12.34 -1.74 8.98
C GLY A 135 -12.35 -2.12 7.47
N ILE A 136 -12.39 -1.12 6.58
CA ILE A 136 -12.47 -1.33 5.13
C ILE A 136 -11.13 -1.01 4.44
N GLY A 137 -10.27 -0.18 5.05
CA GLY A 137 -9.10 0.39 4.40
C GLY A 137 -8.14 -0.64 3.79
N LEU A 138 -7.73 -1.66 4.56
CA LEU A 138 -6.81 -2.70 4.06
C LEU A 138 -7.48 -3.66 3.08
N ALA A 139 -8.76 -3.98 3.26
CA ALA A 139 -9.53 -4.75 2.28
C ALA A 139 -9.60 -4.02 0.94
N LEU A 140 -9.77 -2.69 0.95
CA LEU A 140 -9.73 -1.86 -0.23
C LEU A 140 -8.34 -1.83 -0.87
N CYS A 141 -7.26 -1.73 -0.07
CA CYS A 141 -5.89 -1.84 -0.58
C CYS A 141 -5.68 -3.15 -1.37
N ARG A 142 -6.06 -4.28 -0.76
CA ARG A 142 -5.96 -5.59 -1.43
C ARG A 142 -6.78 -5.64 -2.72
N ARG A 143 -7.99 -5.08 -2.71
CA ARG A 143 -8.85 -5.01 -3.89
C ARG A 143 -8.25 -4.16 -5.01
N ILE A 144 -7.68 -3.02 -4.68
CA ILE A 144 -6.97 -2.15 -5.64
C ILE A 144 -5.82 -2.91 -6.30
N VAL A 145 -4.99 -3.57 -5.50
CA VAL A 145 -3.85 -4.34 -6.00
C VAL A 145 -4.31 -5.48 -6.93
N ILE A 146 -5.37 -6.21 -6.55
CA ILE A 146 -5.97 -7.27 -7.40
C ILE A 146 -6.52 -6.67 -8.71
N ASN A 147 -7.17 -5.51 -8.67
CA ASN A 147 -7.66 -4.82 -9.87
C ASN A 147 -6.55 -4.48 -10.87
N HIS A 148 -5.31 -4.30 -10.37
CA HIS A 148 -4.09 -4.09 -11.16
C HIS A 148 -3.35 -5.40 -11.48
N GLN A 149 -4.01 -6.55 -11.31
CA GLN A 149 -3.44 -7.89 -11.54
C GLN A 149 -2.21 -8.17 -10.66
N GLY A 150 -2.10 -7.49 -9.55
CA GLY A 150 -1.08 -7.66 -8.54
C GLY A 150 -1.57 -8.51 -7.37
N PHE A 151 -0.71 -8.63 -6.37
CA PHE A 151 -1.04 -9.27 -5.11
C PHE A 151 -0.33 -8.55 -3.96
N MET A 152 -0.84 -8.71 -2.75
CA MET A 152 -0.21 -8.16 -1.56
C MET A 152 -0.41 -9.07 -0.35
N TYR A 153 0.56 -9.03 0.54
CA TYR A 153 0.52 -9.66 1.86
C TYR A 153 1.16 -8.71 2.89
N ALA A 154 1.05 -9.05 4.14
CA ALA A 154 1.64 -8.28 5.22
C ALA A 154 2.45 -9.19 6.14
N GLU A 155 3.53 -8.65 6.67
CA GLU A 155 4.32 -9.23 7.75
C GLU A 155 4.29 -8.25 8.92
N SER A 156 4.09 -8.78 10.13
CA SER A 156 4.05 -7.94 11.32
C SER A 156 4.49 -8.69 12.55
N LYS A 157 4.90 -7.90 13.52
CA LYS A 157 5.12 -8.39 14.87
C LYS A 157 4.58 -7.38 15.86
N GLU A 158 3.78 -7.84 16.79
CA GLU A 158 3.18 -7.00 17.82
C GLU A 158 4.24 -6.17 18.54
N GLY A 159 4.01 -4.86 18.65
CA GLY A 159 4.93 -3.88 19.23
C GLY A 159 6.13 -3.48 18.36
N GLN A 160 6.27 -4.02 17.14
CA GLN A 160 7.43 -3.74 16.26
C GLN A 160 7.05 -3.14 14.90
N GLY A 161 5.75 -2.95 14.66
CA GLY A 161 5.25 -2.40 13.39
C GLY A 161 4.88 -3.46 12.37
N SER A 162 4.62 -3.00 11.15
CA SER A 162 4.13 -3.83 10.05
C SER A 162 4.86 -3.50 8.75
N THR A 163 4.96 -4.48 7.86
CA THR A 163 5.42 -4.30 6.49
C THR A 163 4.38 -4.87 5.53
N PHE A 164 3.88 -4.03 4.64
CA PHE A 164 2.98 -4.42 3.57
C PHE A 164 3.79 -4.61 2.30
N HIS A 165 3.76 -5.82 1.75
CA HIS A 165 4.42 -6.18 0.51
C HIS A 165 3.40 -6.13 -0.62
N ILE A 166 3.64 -5.27 -1.61
CA ILE A 166 2.75 -5.00 -2.74
C ILE A 166 3.50 -5.35 -4.02
N TYR A 167 2.92 -6.21 -4.83
CA TYR A 167 3.47 -6.61 -6.11
C TYR A 167 2.53 -6.13 -7.22
N LEU A 168 3.00 -5.23 -8.04
CA LEU A 168 2.26 -4.72 -9.19
C LEU A 168 3.01 -5.10 -10.48
N PRO A 169 2.33 -5.65 -11.50
CA PRO A 169 3.00 -6.01 -12.75
C PRO A 169 3.52 -4.75 -13.46
N ASP A 170 4.75 -4.82 -13.94
CA ASP A 170 5.37 -3.79 -14.77
C ASP A 170 4.91 -3.98 -16.23
N LEU A 171 3.72 -3.47 -16.52
CA LEU A 171 3.11 -3.59 -17.84
C LEU A 171 3.65 -2.51 -18.78
N PRO A 172 3.91 -2.84 -20.05
CA PRO A 172 4.25 -1.83 -21.04
C PRO A 172 3.12 -0.82 -21.23
N ALA A 173 3.47 0.42 -21.54
CA ALA A 173 2.48 1.41 -21.96
C ALA A 173 1.66 0.85 -23.13
N LYS A 174 0.34 0.98 -23.08
CA LYS A 174 -0.49 0.66 -24.25
C LYS A 174 -0.09 1.63 -25.36
N ILE A 175 0.42 1.11 -26.44
CA ILE A 175 0.55 1.86 -27.70
C ILE A 175 -0.89 1.97 -28.20
N ASP A 176 -1.48 3.17 -28.13
CA ASP A 176 -2.72 3.43 -28.84
C ASP A 176 -2.45 3.23 -30.33
N GLU A 177 -2.92 2.11 -30.87
CA GLU A 177 -2.97 1.92 -32.31
C GLU A 177 -3.93 2.98 -32.87
N ALA A 178 -3.37 3.95 -33.58
CA ALA A 178 -4.07 5.03 -34.25
C ALA A 178 -4.95 4.54 -35.39
#